data_5d9515ed40b2df8627df02e4f5cfe0ab
#
_entry.id   5d9515ed40b2df8627df02e4f5cfe0ab
#
_cell.length_a   1.000
_cell.length_b   1.000
_cell.length_c   1.000
_cell.angle_alpha   90.00
_cell.angle_beta   90.00
_cell.angle_gamma   90.00
#
_symmetry.space_group_name_H-M   'P 1'
#
loop_
_entity.id
_entity.type
_entity.pdbx_description
1 polymer ?
#
loop_
_entity_poly.entity_id
_entity_poly.type
_entity_poly.pdbx_seq_one_letter_code
_entity_poly.pdbx_strand_id
1 'polypeptide(L)' 'MDKLYVLTELVNDYYQHGEYFLGVFKDVPTLEEVNACDAYFGKIDKKQYKSLVKDGYLQNQPDYEFLYLKEVGL' A
#
# COMPACT_ATOMS: atom_id res chain seq x y z
N MET A 1 16.35 7.55 -15.48
CA MET A 1 15.97 6.15 -15.24
C MET A 1 14.58 6.08 -14.69
N ASP A 2 13.83 5.18 -15.24
CA ASP A 2 12.44 5.07 -14.84
C ASP A 2 12.28 4.21 -13.61
N LYS A 3 11.35 4.59 -12.79
CA LYS A 3 10.97 3.83 -11.62
C LYS A 3 9.48 3.60 -11.65
N LEU A 4 9.07 2.49 -11.07
CA LEU A 4 7.67 2.23 -10.83
C LEU A 4 7.44 2.06 -9.34
N TYR A 5 6.25 2.43 -8.93
CA TYR A 5 5.82 2.26 -7.54
C TYR A 5 4.70 1.23 -7.53
N VAL A 6 4.90 0.16 -6.79
CA VAL A 6 3.95 -0.94 -6.73
C VAL A 6 3.28 -0.93 -5.38
N LEU A 7 1.96 -0.84 -5.39
CA LEU A 7 1.16 -0.86 -4.18
C LEU A 7 0.59 -2.26 -4.00
N THR A 8 0.90 -2.87 -2.87
CA THR A 8 0.39 -4.18 -2.50
C THR A 8 -0.13 -4.13 -1.08
N GLU A 9 -0.89 -5.15 -0.70
CA GLU A 9 -1.30 -5.31 0.68
C GLU A 9 -1.08 -6.74 1.14
N LEU A 10 -0.72 -6.87 2.40
CA LEU A 10 -0.61 -8.18 3.03
C LEU A 10 -1.81 -8.33 3.97
N VAL A 11 -2.62 -9.33 3.68
CA VAL A 11 -3.77 -9.66 4.51
C VAL A 11 -3.43 -10.92 5.30
N ASN A 12 -3.54 -10.82 6.60
CA ASN A 12 -3.22 -11.94 7.49
C ASN A 12 -4.42 -12.21 8.40
N ASP A 13 -5.55 -12.44 7.77
CA ASP A 13 -6.79 -12.74 8.45
C ASP A 13 -7.00 -14.24 8.48
N TYR A 14 -7.83 -14.70 9.38
CA TYR A 14 -8.15 -16.11 9.54
C TYR A 14 -8.69 -16.73 8.25
N TYR A 15 -9.51 -15.99 7.52
CA TYR A 15 -10.15 -16.47 6.29
C TYR A 15 -9.46 -16.03 5.01
N GLN A 16 -8.59 -15.03 5.10
CA GLN A 16 -7.86 -14.51 3.94
C GLN A 16 -6.42 -14.31 4.32
N HIS A 17 -5.54 -14.84 3.51
CA HIS A 17 -4.13 -14.86 3.86
C HIS A 17 -3.31 -14.71 2.58
N GLY A 18 -2.42 -13.72 2.56
CA GLY A 18 -1.54 -13.53 1.43
C GLY A 18 -1.33 -12.06 1.08
N GLU A 19 -0.47 -11.86 0.10
CA GLU A 19 -0.18 -10.54 -0.42
C GLU A 19 -0.93 -10.35 -1.73
N TYR A 20 -1.61 -9.21 -1.85
CA TYR A 20 -2.43 -8.89 -3.02
C TYR A 20 -1.92 -7.64 -3.69
N PHE A 21 -1.87 -7.69 -5.02
CA PHE A 21 -1.50 -6.56 -5.84
C PHE A 21 -2.66 -5.57 -5.90
N LEU A 22 -2.35 -4.28 -5.67
CA LEU A 22 -3.36 -3.23 -5.74
C LEU A 22 -3.19 -2.34 -6.96
N GLY A 23 -1.97 -1.97 -7.31
CA GLY A 23 -1.74 -1.11 -8.45
C GLY A 23 -0.28 -0.80 -8.67
N VAL A 24 0.00 -0.23 -9.85
CA VAL A 24 1.34 0.21 -10.21
C VAL A 24 1.26 1.65 -10.74
N PHE A 25 2.22 2.48 -10.37
CA PHE A 25 2.22 3.89 -10.69
C PHE A 25 3.59 4.33 -11.19
N LYS A 26 3.60 5.26 -12.14
CA LYS A 26 4.86 5.81 -12.66
C LYS A 26 5.53 6.75 -11.68
N ASP A 27 4.72 7.43 -10.87
CA ASP A 27 5.20 8.33 -9.84
C ASP A 27 4.63 7.88 -8.50
N VAL A 28 5.11 8.48 -7.42
CA VAL A 28 4.52 8.20 -6.10
C VAL A 28 3.03 8.47 -6.18
N PRO A 29 2.18 7.48 -5.88
CA PRO A 29 0.73 7.69 -5.99
C PRO A 29 0.26 8.72 -4.96
N THR A 30 -0.78 9.45 -5.34
CA THR A 30 -1.41 10.40 -4.43
C THR A 30 -2.28 9.65 -3.42
N LEU A 31 -2.67 10.36 -2.37
CA LEU A 31 -3.58 9.80 -1.38
C LEU A 31 -4.88 9.31 -2.04
N GLU A 32 -5.40 10.09 -2.99
CA GLU A 32 -6.62 9.71 -3.70
C GLU A 32 -6.42 8.44 -4.51
N GLU A 33 -5.27 8.32 -5.16
CA GLU A 33 -4.98 7.13 -5.96
C GLU A 33 -4.85 5.89 -5.08
N VAL A 34 -4.21 6.02 -3.93
CA VAL A 34 -4.09 4.91 -3.00
C VAL A 34 -5.46 4.47 -2.51
N ASN A 35 -6.30 5.42 -2.12
CA ASN A 35 -7.64 5.11 -1.62
C ASN A 35 -8.57 4.57 -2.69
N ALA A 36 -8.31 4.91 -3.96
CA ALA A 36 -9.11 4.41 -5.09
C ALA A 36 -8.83 2.94 -5.40
N CYS A 37 -7.75 2.37 -4.87
CA CYS A 37 -7.43 0.97 -5.10
C CYS A 37 -8.35 0.00 -4.36
N ASP A 38 -9.20 0.50 -3.49
CA ASP A 38 -10.20 -0.30 -2.78
C ASP A 38 -9.60 -1.49 -2.03
N ALA A 39 -8.54 -1.21 -1.30
CA ALA A 39 -7.80 -2.22 -0.56
C ALA A 39 -8.60 -2.79 0.61
N TYR A 40 -8.33 -4.05 0.93
CA TYR A 40 -8.87 -4.66 2.14
C TYR A 40 -8.45 -3.89 3.39
N PHE A 41 -7.23 -3.32 3.35
CA PHE A 41 -6.71 -2.46 4.41
C PHE A 41 -7.66 -1.31 4.73
N GLY A 42 -8.38 -0.83 3.73
CA GLY A 42 -9.30 0.28 3.89
C GLY A 42 -8.66 1.61 3.49
N LYS A 43 -9.42 2.67 3.66
CA LYS A 43 -8.95 4.00 3.31
C LYS A 43 -8.05 4.56 4.38
N ILE A 44 -7.08 5.36 3.96
CA ILE A 44 -6.11 5.96 4.86
C ILE A 44 -6.25 7.47 4.84
N ASP A 45 -5.77 8.11 5.93
CA ASP A 45 -5.78 9.56 6.02
C ASP A 45 -4.41 10.13 5.61
N LYS A 46 -4.29 11.46 5.69
CA LYS A 46 -3.05 12.13 5.28
C LYS A 46 -1.85 11.70 6.11
N LYS A 47 -2.05 11.49 7.39
CA LYS A 47 -0.96 11.10 8.29
C LYS A 47 -0.46 9.70 7.94
N GLN A 48 -1.38 8.78 7.69
CA GLN A 48 -1.03 7.43 7.27
C GLN A 48 -0.36 7.43 5.91
N TYR A 49 -0.86 8.26 4.99
CA TYR A 49 -0.27 8.39 3.66
C TYR A 49 1.19 8.85 3.74
N LYS A 50 1.48 9.85 4.59
CA LYS A 50 2.84 10.33 4.75
C LYS A 50 3.76 9.23 5.28
N SER A 51 3.27 8.44 6.22
CA SER A 51 4.04 7.32 6.75
C SER A 51 4.29 6.26 5.69
N LEU A 52 3.27 5.97 4.87
CA LEU A 52 3.40 5.01 3.78
C LEU A 52 4.49 5.43 2.79
N VAL A 53 4.49 6.69 2.39
CA VAL A 53 5.47 7.21 1.44
C VAL A 53 6.87 7.24 2.06
N LYS A 54 6.96 7.63 3.32
CA LYS A 54 8.23 7.75 4.01
C LYS A 54 8.85 6.39 4.31
N ASP A 55 8.07 5.48 4.84
CA ASP A 55 8.56 4.20 5.35
C ASP A 55 8.39 3.05 4.37
N GLY A 56 7.54 3.21 3.37
CA GLY A 56 7.26 2.18 2.39
C GLY A 56 6.23 1.17 2.85
N TYR A 57 5.66 1.36 4.01
CA TYR A 57 4.63 0.47 4.51
C TYR A 57 3.77 1.14 5.57
N LEU A 58 2.58 0.56 5.76
CA LEU A 58 1.71 0.88 6.89
C LEU A 58 1.28 -0.44 7.52
N GLN A 59 1.10 -0.41 8.82
CA GLN A 59 0.61 -1.55 9.57
C GLN A 59 -0.72 -1.18 10.21
N ASN A 60 -1.72 -2.03 10.01
CA ASN A 60 -2.99 -1.90 10.70
C ASN A 60 -2.96 -2.81 11.92
N GLN A 61 -3.58 -2.39 13.00
CA GLN A 61 -3.55 -3.23 14.18
C GLN A 61 -4.76 -4.15 14.20
N PRO A 62 -4.61 -5.29 14.87
CA PRO A 62 -3.49 -5.66 15.73
C PRO A 62 -2.39 -6.48 15.04
N ASP A 63 -2.01 -6.18 13.83
CA ASP A 63 -0.95 -6.83 13.06
C ASP A 63 -1.46 -7.79 11.99
N TYR A 64 -2.69 -7.64 11.60
CA TYR A 64 -3.27 -8.52 10.61
C TYR A 64 -3.04 -8.06 9.18
N GLU A 65 -2.78 -6.77 8.99
CA GLU A 65 -2.76 -6.19 7.66
C GLU A 65 -1.61 -5.21 7.50
N PHE A 66 -1.01 -5.25 6.32
CA PHE A 66 0.03 -4.30 5.93
C PHE A 66 -0.28 -3.74 4.56
N LEU A 67 0.07 -2.49 4.37
CA LEU A 67 0.01 -1.85 3.07
C LEU A 67 1.44 -1.50 2.69
N TYR A 68 1.88 -1.93 1.51
CA TYR A 68 3.25 -1.71 1.06
C TYR A 68 3.28 -0.86 -0.20
N LEU A 69 4.19 0.09 -0.21
CA LEU A 69 4.51 0.86 -1.40
C LEU A 69 5.97 0.58 -1.75
N LYS A 70 6.19 -0.19 -2.80
CA LYS A 70 7.52 -0.65 -3.19
C LYS A 70 8.00 0.15 -4.39
N GLU A 71 9.26 0.58 -4.35
CA GLU A 71 9.89 1.26 -5.48
C GLU A 71 10.67 0.24 -6.28
N VAL A 72 10.38 0.16 -7.57
CA VAL A 72 11.03 -0.79 -8.47
C VAL A 72 11.75 -0.02 -9.55
N GLY A 73 13.05 -0.23 -9.68
CA GLY A 73 13.84 0.35 -10.75
C GLY A 73 13.69 -0.45 -12.04
N LEU A 74 13.68 0.26 -13.14
CA LEU A 74 13.59 -0.36 -14.46
C LEU A 74 14.92 -0.30 -15.21
#